data_b086b93c08f41397a1681af5d990fd71
#
_entry.id   b086b93c08f41397a1681af5d990fd71
#
_cell.length_a   1.000
_cell.length_b   1.000
_cell.length_c   1.000
_cell.angle_alpha   90.00
_cell.angle_beta   90.00
_cell.angle_gamma   90.00
#
_symmetry.space_group_name_H-M   'P 1'
#
loop_
_entity.id
_entity.type
_entity.pdbx_description
1 polymer ?
#
loop_
_entity_poly.entity_id
_entity_poly.type
_entity_poly.pdbx_seq_one_letter_code
_entity_poly.pdbx_strand_id
1 'polypeptide(L)'
;MGKYTMISPEVKNVPWQEKPEGLVGAPIWRYDENPIIDRNPIDGVARIFNSAVMPYGDEFIGVFRGEQTNGIPYIYLGHSKDAIHWEFESEKIPFEDEDGNSFMPRYAYDPRLVKVEDAYYIIWCQDFYGASIGVAKTCDFKKFVRLENPFIPFNRNAVLFPRKINGNYVMLSRPSDSGHTPFGDIFLSESPDMVYWGKHRHVMGKGSEWWESVKIGGGAAPIETSEGWLLFYHGVSGTCNGFVYSIGGAILDIDNPSVVKYRCENFLLTPEKWYEERGFVPNVCFPCATIHDSATGKIALYYGAADSYVGLAFTNLDEIIDYIKEHSVVTEEDTEIGRR
;
A
#
# COMPACT_ATOMS: atom_id res chain seq x y z
N MET A 1 15.10 22.92 -8.68
CA MET A 1 15.22 21.45 -8.61
C MET A 1 15.21 21.07 -7.15
N GLY A 2 14.42 20.11 -6.75
CA GLY A 2 14.41 19.60 -5.38
C GLY A 2 15.74 18.98 -4.98
N LYS A 3 15.95 18.75 -3.70
CA LYS A 3 17.13 18.08 -3.13
C LYS A 3 17.22 16.62 -3.56
N TYR A 4 16.05 15.97 -3.67
CA TYR A 4 15.89 14.59 -4.10
C TYR A 4 15.07 14.49 -5.38
N THR A 5 15.22 13.39 -6.10
CA THR A 5 14.43 13.09 -7.29
C THR A 5 13.68 11.77 -7.12
N MET A 6 12.55 11.63 -7.79
CA MET A 6 11.79 10.37 -7.87
C MET A 6 11.54 9.98 -9.32
N ILE A 7 11.45 8.68 -9.56
CA ILE A 7 11.09 8.12 -10.86
C ILE A 7 9.57 7.99 -10.92
N SER A 8 8.94 8.90 -11.62
CA SER A 8 7.51 8.86 -11.92
C SER A 8 7.20 9.72 -13.14
N PRO A 9 6.04 9.52 -13.78
CA PRO A 9 5.57 10.47 -14.77
C PRO A 9 5.25 11.83 -14.11
N GLU A 10 5.20 12.88 -14.92
CA GLU A 10 4.51 14.11 -14.55
C GLU A 10 3.03 13.80 -14.40
N VAL A 11 2.44 14.19 -13.29
CA VAL A 11 1.03 13.93 -12.99
C VAL A 11 0.24 15.24 -13.05
N LYS A 12 -0.70 15.31 -14.00
CA LYS A 12 -1.60 16.44 -14.17
C LYS A 12 -2.93 16.20 -13.44
N ASN A 13 -3.66 17.28 -13.22
CA ASN A 13 -5.04 17.27 -12.74
C ASN A 13 -5.27 16.80 -11.30
N VAL A 14 -4.23 16.55 -10.51
CA VAL A 14 -4.41 16.35 -9.06
C VAL A 14 -4.57 17.71 -8.39
N PRO A 15 -5.64 17.96 -7.64
CA PRO A 15 -5.80 19.20 -6.88
C PRO A 15 -4.96 19.16 -5.61
N TRP A 16 -3.66 19.37 -5.78
CA TRP A 16 -2.68 19.37 -4.70
C TRP A 16 -3.02 20.41 -3.64
N GLN A 17 -3.18 19.98 -2.41
CA GLN A 17 -3.34 20.88 -1.29
C GLN A 17 -1.97 21.28 -0.76
N GLU A 18 -1.76 22.57 -0.54
CA GLU A 18 -0.53 23.10 0.03
C GLU A 18 -0.40 22.74 1.52
N LYS A 19 0.84 22.69 1.98
CA LYS A 19 1.14 22.40 3.39
C LYS A 19 0.53 23.48 4.31
N PRO A 20 -0.24 23.09 5.33
CA PRO A 20 -0.76 24.05 6.30
C PRO A 20 0.36 24.78 7.04
N GLU A 21 0.16 26.09 7.26
CA GLU A 21 1.07 26.87 8.12
C GLU A 21 1.07 26.32 9.54
N GLY A 22 2.27 26.24 10.15
CA GLY A 22 2.43 25.78 11.54
C GLY A 22 2.24 24.27 11.74
N LEU A 23 2.27 23.46 10.67
CA LEU A 23 2.27 22.00 10.83
C LEU A 23 3.45 21.54 11.68
N VAL A 24 3.16 20.82 12.76
CA VAL A 24 4.14 20.25 13.70
C VAL A 24 4.21 18.74 13.51
N GLY A 25 5.40 18.16 13.67
CA GLY A 25 5.65 16.72 13.50
C GLY A 25 6.00 16.33 12.09
N ALA A 26 5.56 15.15 11.66
CA ALA A 26 5.86 14.64 10.32
C ALA A 26 5.28 15.55 9.21
N PRO A 27 6.01 15.77 8.10
CA PRO A 27 5.57 16.64 7.02
C PRO A 27 4.56 15.95 6.12
N ILE A 28 3.46 15.51 6.71
CA ILE A 28 2.31 14.90 6.04
C ILE A 28 1.03 15.54 6.56
N TRP A 29 0.12 15.89 5.66
CA TRP A 29 -1.14 16.56 6.02
C TRP A 29 -2.32 15.97 5.28
N ARG A 30 -3.44 15.87 5.96
CA ARG A 30 -4.69 15.35 5.42
C ARG A 30 -5.32 16.33 4.45
N TYR A 31 -5.97 15.81 3.42
CA TYR A 31 -6.84 16.59 2.56
C TYR A 31 -8.02 17.14 3.37
N ASP A 32 -8.35 18.41 3.16
CA ASP A 32 -9.34 19.10 3.99
C ASP A 32 -10.77 18.56 3.83
N GLU A 33 -11.07 18.01 2.64
CA GLU A 33 -12.40 17.46 2.33
C GLU A 33 -12.48 15.93 2.51
N ASN A 34 -11.61 15.36 3.34
CA ASN A 34 -11.69 13.95 3.70
C ASN A 34 -12.96 13.60 4.50
N PRO A 35 -13.54 12.41 4.30
CA PRO A 35 -13.08 11.34 3.42
C PRO A 35 -13.45 11.57 1.96
N ILE A 36 -12.58 11.16 1.02
CA ILE A 36 -12.83 11.30 -0.42
C ILE A 36 -13.81 10.25 -0.98
N ILE A 37 -13.98 9.14 -0.30
CA ILE A 37 -15.01 8.14 -0.58
C ILE A 37 -15.74 7.84 0.71
N ASP A 38 -17.04 8.11 0.71
CA ASP A 38 -17.95 7.86 1.82
C ASP A 38 -18.61 6.48 1.68
N ARG A 39 -19.57 6.18 2.54
CA ARG A 39 -20.30 4.91 2.61
C ARG A 39 -21.33 4.77 1.48
N ASN A 40 -21.65 3.51 1.15
CA ASN A 40 -22.61 3.13 0.12
C ASN A 40 -22.33 3.74 -1.27
N PRO A 41 -21.07 3.67 -1.76
CA PRO A 41 -20.67 4.31 -3.01
C PRO A 41 -21.21 3.61 -4.26
N ILE A 42 -21.55 2.31 -4.15
CA ILE A 42 -22.11 1.46 -5.20
C ILE A 42 -23.32 0.73 -4.62
N ASP A 43 -24.34 0.45 -5.42
CA ASP A 43 -25.48 -0.33 -4.96
C ASP A 43 -25.07 -1.73 -4.48
N GLY A 44 -25.53 -2.13 -3.30
CA GLY A 44 -25.13 -3.37 -2.65
C GLY A 44 -23.75 -3.37 -1.99
N VAL A 45 -22.95 -2.29 -2.13
CA VAL A 45 -21.64 -2.13 -1.47
C VAL A 45 -21.79 -1.17 -0.30
N ALA A 46 -21.60 -1.69 0.91
CA ALA A 46 -21.74 -0.90 2.13
C ALA A 46 -20.61 0.12 2.35
N ARG A 47 -19.41 -0.18 1.86
CA ARG A 47 -18.21 0.67 2.03
C ARG A 47 -17.11 0.32 1.05
N ILE A 48 -16.32 1.33 0.69
CA ILE A 48 -15.05 1.19 -0.03
C ILE A 48 -13.94 1.73 0.87
N PHE A 49 -12.85 0.96 0.99
CA PHE A 49 -11.65 1.34 1.73
C PHE A 49 -10.45 0.49 1.26
N ASN A 50 -9.24 0.79 1.71
CA ASN A 50 -8.01 0.06 1.36
C ASN A 50 -7.88 -0.17 -0.15
N SER A 51 -7.89 0.91 -0.91
CA SER A 51 -7.93 0.91 -2.37
C SER A 51 -6.58 1.30 -2.96
N ALA A 52 -6.29 0.84 -4.16
CA ALA A 52 -5.08 1.22 -4.88
C ALA A 52 -5.41 1.95 -6.17
N VAL A 53 -4.70 3.04 -6.43
CA VAL A 53 -4.93 3.95 -7.55
C VAL A 53 -3.62 4.31 -8.22
N MET A 54 -3.67 4.66 -9.50
CA MET A 54 -2.51 5.12 -10.26
C MET A 54 -2.91 5.97 -11.46
N PRO A 55 -1.99 6.77 -12.03
CA PRO A 55 -2.20 7.45 -13.31
C PRO A 55 -2.39 6.44 -14.45
N TYR A 56 -3.33 6.72 -15.37
CA TYR A 56 -3.61 5.92 -16.56
C TYR A 56 -4.00 6.80 -17.74
N GLY A 57 -3.09 7.01 -18.68
CA GLY A 57 -3.24 8.02 -19.73
C GLY A 57 -3.31 9.43 -19.14
N ASP A 58 -4.34 10.16 -19.52
CA ASP A 58 -4.62 11.51 -19.01
C ASP A 58 -5.55 11.52 -17.77
N GLU A 59 -5.93 10.36 -17.28
CA GLU A 59 -6.86 10.14 -16.17
C GLU A 59 -6.21 9.26 -15.08
N PHE A 60 -7.03 8.81 -14.13
CA PHE A 60 -6.62 7.89 -13.06
C PHE A 60 -7.51 6.67 -13.07
N ILE A 61 -6.91 5.53 -12.77
CA ILE A 61 -7.60 4.26 -12.59
C ILE A 61 -7.31 3.69 -11.20
N GLY A 62 -8.27 2.97 -10.64
CA GLY A 62 -8.10 2.35 -9.35
C GLY A 62 -8.80 1.01 -9.23
N VAL A 63 -8.27 0.20 -8.31
CA VAL A 63 -8.87 -1.05 -7.86
C VAL A 63 -9.26 -0.90 -6.39
N PHE A 64 -10.53 -1.14 -6.10
CA PHE A 64 -11.16 -0.75 -4.85
C PHE A 64 -11.71 -1.97 -4.11
N ARG A 65 -11.35 -2.12 -2.82
CA ARG A 65 -12.02 -3.07 -1.94
C ARG A 65 -13.44 -2.58 -1.67
N GLY A 66 -14.42 -3.23 -2.30
CA GLY A 66 -15.83 -3.01 -2.03
C GLY A 66 -16.37 -4.10 -1.12
N GLU A 67 -16.69 -3.76 0.13
CA GLU A 67 -17.32 -4.68 1.06
C GLU A 67 -18.82 -4.62 0.93
N GLN A 68 -19.41 -5.72 0.53
CA GLN A 68 -20.85 -5.80 0.30
C GLN A 68 -21.64 -5.75 1.62
N THR A 69 -22.92 -5.53 1.53
CA THR A 69 -23.83 -5.51 2.69
C THR A 69 -23.86 -6.82 3.47
N ASN A 70 -23.47 -7.94 2.84
CA ASN A 70 -23.32 -9.25 3.50
C ASN A 70 -21.93 -9.47 4.14
N GLY A 71 -21.01 -8.45 4.09
CA GLY A 71 -19.68 -8.52 4.66
C GLY A 71 -18.64 -9.23 3.79
N ILE A 72 -18.97 -9.62 2.56
CA ILE A 72 -18.02 -10.25 1.64
C ILE A 72 -17.34 -9.17 0.79
N PRO A 73 -16.00 -9.03 0.83
CA PRO A 73 -15.29 -8.08 0.00
C PRO A 73 -15.01 -8.64 -1.39
N TYR A 74 -15.10 -7.76 -2.39
CA TYR A 74 -14.64 -7.97 -3.75
C TYR A 74 -13.87 -6.74 -4.24
N ILE A 75 -13.23 -6.87 -5.41
CA ILE A 75 -12.47 -5.79 -6.02
C ILE A 75 -13.31 -5.19 -7.16
N TYR A 76 -13.45 -3.88 -7.13
CA TYR A 76 -14.15 -3.06 -8.12
C TYR A 76 -13.18 -2.18 -8.87
N LEU A 77 -13.49 -1.85 -10.12
CA LEU A 77 -12.74 -0.88 -10.90
C LEU A 77 -13.36 0.51 -10.73
N GLY A 78 -12.55 1.54 -10.76
CA GLY A 78 -12.99 2.91 -10.75
C GLY A 78 -12.09 3.81 -11.56
N HIS A 79 -12.65 4.90 -12.05
CA HIS A 79 -12.00 5.91 -12.87
C HIS A 79 -12.14 7.29 -12.25
N SER A 80 -11.16 8.15 -12.46
CA SER A 80 -11.19 9.52 -11.99
C SER A 80 -10.42 10.44 -12.94
N LYS A 81 -10.87 11.70 -13.06
CA LYS A 81 -10.16 12.73 -13.83
C LYS A 81 -9.21 13.56 -12.98
N ASP A 82 -9.37 13.53 -11.67
CA ASP A 82 -8.65 14.38 -10.72
C ASP A 82 -8.07 13.63 -9.51
N ALA A 83 -8.22 12.30 -9.50
CA ALA A 83 -7.74 11.43 -8.42
C ALA A 83 -8.47 11.63 -7.06
N ILE A 84 -9.55 12.40 -7.02
CA ILE A 84 -10.36 12.67 -5.82
C ILE A 84 -11.79 12.20 -6.03
N HIS A 85 -12.39 12.55 -7.14
CA HIS A 85 -13.76 12.18 -7.49
C HIS A 85 -13.74 10.91 -8.34
N TRP A 86 -14.27 9.82 -7.80
CA TRP A 86 -14.22 8.49 -8.41
C TRP A 86 -15.58 8.04 -8.91
N GLU A 87 -15.60 7.56 -10.15
CA GLU A 87 -16.73 6.85 -10.76
C GLU A 87 -16.42 5.35 -10.74
N PHE A 88 -17.30 4.55 -10.13
CA PHE A 88 -17.09 3.11 -9.96
C PHE A 88 -17.89 2.32 -10.98
N GLU A 89 -17.31 1.23 -11.48
CA GLU A 89 -18.09 0.21 -12.17
C GLU A 89 -19.02 -0.49 -11.16
N SER A 90 -20.25 -0.79 -11.60
CA SER A 90 -21.25 -1.46 -10.76
C SER A 90 -20.90 -2.93 -10.49
N GLU A 91 -20.14 -3.55 -11.39
CA GLU A 91 -19.75 -4.94 -11.31
C GLU A 91 -18.32 -5.09 -10.77
N LYS A 92 -18.12 -6.14 -9.99
CA LYS A 92 -16.80 -6.55 -9.55
C LYS A 92 -15.93 -7.02 -10.70
N ILE A 93 -14.61 -6.86 -10.58
CA ILE A 93 -13.66 -7.24 -11.62
C ILE A 93 -13.83 -8.73 -12.00
N PRO A 94 -14.07 -9.04 -13.29
CA PRO A 94 -14.20 -10.40 -13.77
C PRO A 94 -12.81 -11.01 -14.01
N PHE A 95 -12.29 -11.75 -13.05
CA PHE A 95 -11.04 -12.49 -13.25
C PHE A 95 -11.28 -13.75 -14.09
N GLU A 96 -10.28 -14.13 -14.89
CA GLU A 96 -10.21 -15.41 -15.60
C GLU A 96 -8.88 -16.10 -15.29
N ASP A 97 -8.83 -17.43 -15.47
CA ASP A 97 -7.58 -18.17 -15.47
C ASP A 97 -6.84 -18.07 -16.82
N GLU A 98 -5.68 -18.70 -16.93
CA GLU A 98 -4.86 -18.70 -18.16
C GLU A 98 -5.59 -19.35 -19.35
N ASP A 99 -6.51 -20.26 -19.09
CA ASP A 99 -7.34 -20.94 -20.11
C ASP A 99 -8.58 -20.12 -20.49
N GLY A 100 -8.81 -18.98 -19.84
CA GLY A 100 -9.96 -18.09 -20.08
C GLY A 100 -11.23 -18.51 -19.34
N ASN A 101 -11.15 -19.44 -18.37
CA ASN A 101 -12.29 -19.78 -17.54
C ASN A 101 -12.51 -18.71 -16.46
N SER A 102 -13.76 -18.39 -16.20
CA SER A 102 -14.11 -17.42 -15.16
C SER A 102 -13.60 -17.87 -13.79
N PHE A 103 -12.90 -16.98 -13.11
CA PHE A 103 -12.44 -17.15 -11.74
C PHE A 103 -12.96 -16.02 -10.86
N MET A 104 -13.62 -16.36 -9.78
CA MET A 104 -14.07 -15.39 -8.79
C MET A 104 -13.50 -15.77 -7.42
N PRO A 105 -12.62 -14.93 -6.84
CA PRO A 105 -12.14 -15.17 -5.49
C PRO A 105 -13.31 -15.13 -4.50
N ARG A 106 -13.35 -16.06 -3.56
CA ARG A 106 -14.41 -16.12 -2.55
C ARG A 106 -14.37 -14.92 -1.59
N TYR A 107 -13.17 -14.35 -1.41
CA TYR A 107 -12.90 -13.26 -0.48
C TYR A 107 -11.66 -12.50 -0.97
N ALA A 108 -11.82 -11.30 -1.50
CA ALA A 108 -10.72 -10.51 -2.04
C ALA A 108 -10.72 -9.12 -1.42
N TYR A 109 -9.62 -8.75 -0.76
CA TYR A 109 -9.52 -7.51 0.00
C TYR A 109 -8.11 -6.91 -0.08
N ASP A 110 -8.00 -5.64 0.26
CA ASP A 110 -6.78 -4.85 0.30
C ASP A 110 -5.94 -4.94 -0.99
N PRO A 111 -6.52 -4.58 -2.15
CA PRO A 111 -5.79 -4.65 -3.40
C PRO A 111 -4.62 -3.66 -3.43
N ARG A 112 -3.60 -4.02 -4.19
CA ARG A 112 -2.51 -3.15 -4.65
C ARG A 112 -2.49 -3.16 -6.16
N LEU A 113 -2.09 -2.05 -6.77
CA LEU A 113 -2.02 -1.90 -8.21
C LEU A 113 -0.65 -1.33 -8.56
N VAL A 114 0.08 -2.04 -9.41
CA VAL A 114 1.44 -1.68 -9.80
C VAL A 114 1.66 -1.95 -11.28
N LYS A 115 2.28 -1.02 -11.99
CA LYS A 115 2.75 -1.23 -13.34
C LYS A 115 4.20 -1.72 -13.31
N VAL A 116 4.48 -2.84 -13.95
CA VAL A 116 5.85 -3.33 -14.17
C VAL A 116 6.00 -3.62 -15.67
N GLU A 117 6.94 -2.97 -16.33
CA GLU A 117 7.13 -3.01 -17.78
C GLU A 117 5.82 -2.61 -18.50
N ASP A 118 5.28 -3.44 -19.37
CA ASP A 118 4.07 -3.17 -20.16
C ASP A 118 2.78 -3.74 -19.55
N ALA A 119 2.84 -4.26 -18.31
CA ALA A 119 1.71 -4.88 -17.63
C ALA A 119 1.38 -4.23 -16.29
N TYR A 120 0.12 -4.30 -15.93
CA TYR A 120 -0.39 -3.92 -14.62
C TYR A 120 -0.68 -5.18 -13.81
N TYR A 121 -0.27 -5.16 -12.56
CA TYR A 121 -0.49 -6.26 -11.62
C TYR A 121 -1.40 -5.78 -10.49
N ILE A 122 -2.46 -6.55 -10.26
CA ILE A 122 -3.33 -6.40 -9.10
C ILE A 122 -2.94 -7.49 -8.12
N ILE A 123 -2.55 -7.11 -6.90
CA ILE A 123 -2.19 -8.01 -5.82
C ILE A 123 -3.20 -7.79 -4.70
N TRP A 124 -3.78 -8.87 -4.15
CA TRP A 124 -4.78 -8.74 -3.08
C TRP A 124 -4.58 -9.81 -2.01
N CYS A 125 -5.18 -9.57 -0.84
CA CYS A 125 -5.34 -10.61 0.17
C CYS A 125 -6.61 -11.41 -0.13
N GLN A 126 -6.55 -12.71 0.07
CA GLN A 126 -7.68 -13.63 -0.13
C GLN A 126 -7.71 -14.71 0.95
N ASP A 127 -8.80 -15.47 1.00
CA ASP A 127 -8.88 -16.71 1.75
C ASP A 127 -8.72 -17.92 0.80
N PHE A 128 -7.61 -18.61 0.97
CA PHE A 128 -7.29 -19.85 0.26
C PHE A 128 -6.65 -20.83 1.24
N TYR A 129 -7.49 -21.59 1.93
CA TYR A 129 -7.09 -22.43 3.08
C TYR A 129 -6.40 -21.63 4.20
N GLY A 130 -6.81 -20.39 4.38
CA GLY A 130 -6.24 -19.39 5.25
C GLY A 130 -5.83 -18.13 4.48
N ALA A 131 -5.39 -17.12 5.20
CA ALA A 131 -4.98 -15.87 4.59
C ALA A 131 -3.83 -16.09 3.61
N SER A 132 -4.02 -15.72 2.36
CA SER A 132 -3.04 -15.85 1.28
C SER A 132 -3.09 -14.65 0.33
N ILE A 133 -2.24 -14.67 -0.69
CA ILE A 133 -2.11 -13.60 -1.66
C ILE A 133 -2.56 -14.09 -3.01
N GLY A 134 -3.46 -13.34 -3.65
CA GLY A 134 -3.83 -13.50 -5.05
C GLY A 134 -3.13 -12.47 -5.91
N VAL A 135 -2.88 -12.80 -7.16
CA VAL A 135 -2.28 -11.94 -8.17
C VAL A 135 -3.02 -12.08 -9.49
N ALA A 136 -3.26 -10.97 -10.15
CA ALA A 136 -3.72 -10.95 -11.54
C ALA A 136 -2.93 -9.93 -12.36
N LYS A 137 -2.86 -10.20 -13.66
CA LYS A 137 -2.24 -9.35 -14.67
C LYS A 137 -3.30 -8.79 -15.60
N THR A 138 -3.15 -7.53 -15.98
CA THR A 138 -3.91 -6.89 -17.05
C THR A 138 -3.01 -5.98 -17.89
N CYS A 139 -3.37 -5.75 -19.15
CA CYS A 139 -2.69 -4.77 -20.00
C CYS A 139 -3.59 -3.58 -20.34
N ASP A 140 -4.90 -3.71 -20.16
CA ASP A 140 -5.91 -2.78 -20.68
C ASP A 140 -7.07 -2.51 -19.71
N PHE A 141 -7.06 -3.10 -18.52
CA PHE A 141 -8.14 -3.07 -17.53
C PHE A 141 -9.50 -3.57 -18.03
N LYS A 142 -9.48 -4.43 -19.06
CA LYS A 142 -10.68 -5.12 -19.59
C LYS A 142 -10.59 -6.62 -19.37
N LYS A 143 -9.40 -7.17 -19.56
CA LYS A 143 -9.09 -8.57 -19.33
C LYS A 143 -8.13 -8.70 -18.14
N PHE A 144 -8.52 -9.52 -17.16
CA PHE A 144 -7.78 -9.72 -15.91
C PHE A 144 -7.44 -11.18 -15.72
N VAL A 145 -6.19 -11.55 -16.04
CA VAL A 145 -5.74 -12.94 -15.98
C VAL A 145 -5.12 -13.21 -14.62
N ARG A 146 -5.74 -14.11 -13.87
CA ARG A 146 -5.21 -14.57 -12.59
C ARG A 146 -3.96 -15.39 -12.79
N LEU A 147 -2.92 -15.09 -11.99
CA LEU A 147 -1.68 -15.86 -11.91
C LEU A 147 -1.72 -16.83 -10.72
N GLU A 148 -0.72 -17.70 -10.63
CA GLU A 148 -0.54 -18.57 -9.47
C GLU A 148 -0.40 -17.78 -8.15
N ASN A 149 -0.80 -18.38 -7.03
CA ASN A 149 -0.61 -17.79 -5.72
C ASN A 149 0.90 -17.73 -5.40
N PRO A 150 1.48 -16.57 -5.11
CA PRO A 150 2.91 -16.43 -4.89
C PRO A 150 3.40 -17.13 -3.61
N PHE A 151 2.52 -17.30 -2.63
CA PHE A 151 2.87 -17.84 -1.33
C PHE A 151 1.79 -18.78 -0.80
N ILE A 152 2.21 -19.73 0.02
CA ILE A 152 1.29 -20.55 0.82
C ILE A 152 0.70 -19.72 1.97
N PRO A 153 -0.44 -20.15 2.56
CA PRO A 153 -0.92 -19.60 3.82
C PRO A 153 0.09 -19.83 4.96
N PHE A 154 0.26 -18.92 5.92
CA PHE A 154 -0.47 -17.66 6.03
C PHE A 154 0.43 -16.51 5.58
N ASN A 155 -0.04 -15.69 4.63
CA ASN A 155 0.69 -14.52 4.17
C ASN A 155 -0.27 -13.40 3.80
N ARG A 156 0.14 -12.13 4.01
CA ARG A 156 -0.69 -10.92 3.80
C ARG A 156 0.14 -9.74 3.33
N ASN A 157 -0.55 -8.66 2.96
CA ASN A 157 0.01 -7.33 2.71
C ASN A 157 1.16 -7.35 1.70
N ALA A 158 0.97 -8.07 0.59
CA ALA A 158 1.95 -8.11 -0.46
C ALA A 158 1.99 -6.79 -1.23
N VAL A 159 3.20 -6.34 -1.53
CA VAL A 159 3.48 -5.10 -2.25
C VAL A 159 4.58 -5.36 -3.26
N LEU A 160 4.25 -5.25 -4.55
CA LEU A 160 5.19 -5.44 -5.65
C LEU A 160 5.96 -4.14 -5.92
N PHE A 161 7.25 -4.25 -6.19
CA PHE A 161 8.05 -3.10 -6.65
C PHE A 161 7.70 -2.72 -8.09
N PRO A 162 7.74 -1.43 -8.46
CA PRO A 162 7.28 -0.95 -9.77
C PRO A 162 8.26 -1.23 -10.93
N ARG A 163 9.34 -1.92 -10.67
CA ARG A 163 10.26 -2.46 -11.68
C ARG A 163 10.98 -3.71 -11.17
N LYS A 164 11.57 -4.44 -12.10
CA LYS A 164 12.50 -5.52 -11.76
C LYS A 164 13.78 -4.94 -11.11
N ILE A 165 14.29 -5.65 -10.12
CA ILE A 165 15.55 -5.36 -9.45
C ILE A 165 16.48 -6.56 -9.69
N ASN A 166 17.67 -6.30 -10.25
CA ASN A 166 18.60 -7.36 -10.65
C ASN A 166 17.96 -8.44 -11.55
N GLY A 167 17.04 -8.03 -12.43
CA GLY A 167 16.36 -8.91 -13.39
C GLY A 167 15.16 -9.68 -12.83
N ASN A 168 14.86 -9.58 -11.53
CA ASN A 168 13.74 -10.26 -10.88
C ASN A 168 12.61 -9.29 -10.50
N TYR A 169 11.39 -9.79 -10.52
CA TYR A 169 10.29 -9.17 -9.78
C TYR A 169 10.58 -9.30 -8.29
N VAL A 170 10.28 -8.26 -7.53
CA VAL A 170 10.51 -8.19 -6.09
C VAL A 170 9.23 -7.81 -5.37
N MET A 171 8.89 -8.53 -4.32
CA MET A 171 7.66 -8.34 -3.57
C MET A 171 7.95 -8.35 -2.07
N LEU A 172 7.43 -7.36 -1.36
CA LEU A 172 7.32 -7.39 0.10
C LEU A 172 6.06 -8.15 0.48
N SER A 173 6.11 -8.89 1.58
CA SER A 173 4.94 -9.54 2.16
C SER A 173 5.09 -9.67 3.67
N ARG A 174 4.01 -10.04 4.34
CA ARG A 174 4.02 -10.30 5.78
C ARG A 174 3.52 -11.72 6.04
N PRO A 175 4.42 -12.69 6.25
CA PRO A 175 4.05 -13.97 6.84
C PRO A 175 3.30 -13.74 8.15
N SER A 176 2.21 -14.44 8.35
CA SER A 176 1.32 -14.25 9.50
C SER A 176 0.98 -15.59 10.10
N ASP A 177 0.90 -15.64 11.42
CA ASP A 177 0.43 -16.79 12.16
C ASP A 177 -0.63 -16.35 13.17
N SER A 178 -1.58 -17.19 13.44
CA SER A 178 -2.59 -16.98 14.50
C SER A 178 -2.29 -17.82 15.75
N GLY A 179 -1.18 -18.55 15.74
CA GLY A 179 -0.94 -19.59 16.71
C GLY A 179 0.27 -19.35 17.62
N HIS A 180 1.10 -20.34 17.66
CA HIS A 180 2.14 -20.55 18.67
C HIS A 180 3.31 -19.55 18.56
N THR A 181 3.65 -19.15 17.34
CA THR A 181 4.75 -18.22 17.06
C THR A 181 4.25 -17.11 16.17
N PRO A 182 3.71 -16.01 16.73
CA PRO A 182 3.16 -14.93 15.95
C PRO A 182 4.25 -14.23 15.13
N PHE A 183 4.03 -14.15 13.83
CA PHE A 183 4.78 -13.29 12.92
C PHE A 183 4.14 -11.90 12.85
N GLY A 184 4.93 -10.93 12.45
CA GLY A 184 4.45 -9.57 12.28
C GLY A 184 5.39 -8.70 11.48
N ASP A 185 6.41 -9.32 10.85
CA ASP A 185 7.52 -8.68 10.20
C ASP A 185 7.35 -8.65 8.68
N ILE A 186 8.01 -7.71 8.02
CA ILE A 186 8.05 -7.60 6.57
C ILE A 186 9.20 -8.45 6.02
N PHE A 187 8.87 -9.29 5.04
CA PHE A 187 9.81 -10.10 4.27
C PHE A 187 9.80 -9.68 2.81
N LEU A 188 10.92 -9.92 2.13
CA LEU A 188 11.09 -9.73 0.70
C LEU A 188 11.24 -11.10 0.02
N SER A 189 10.69 -11.22 -1.17
CA SER A 189 10.84 -12.39 -2.04
C SER A 189 11.10 -11.95 -3.46
N GLU A 190 11.83 -12.76 -4.22
CA GLU A 190 12.15 -12.53 -5.63
C GLU A 190 11.50 -13.60 -6.52
N SER A 191 11.16 -13.22 -7.75
CA SER A 191 10.65 -14.11 -8.78
C SER A 191 11.19 -13.72 -10.16
N PRO A 192 11.60 -14.67 -11.01
CA PRO A 192 11.98 -14.38 -12.39
C PRO A 192 10.78 -14.11 -13.29
N ASP A 193 9.58 -14.62 -12.95
CA ASP A 193 8.44 -14.79 -13.86
C ASP A 193 7.05 -14.52 -13.23
N MET A 194 6.97 -14.07 -11.99
CA MET A 194 5.73 -13.89 -11.20
C MET A 194 5.04 -15.19 -10.76
N VAL A 195 5.59 -16.35 -11.08
CA VAL A 195 5.06 -17.68 -10.73
C VAL A 195 5.88 -18.33 -9.63
N TYR A 196 7.20 -18.41 -9.83
CA TYR A 196 8.12 -19.03 -8.87
C TYR A 196 8.74 -17.97 -7.96
N TRP A 197 8.36 -17.97 -6.68
CA TRP A 197 8.85 -17.04 -5.67
C TRP A 197 9.82 -17.71 -4.70
N GLY A 198 10.95 -17.06 -4.45
CA GLY A 198 12.00 -17.57 -3.59
C GLY A 198 12.89 -16.48 -3.00
N LYS A 199 14.10 -16.85 -2.54
CA LYS A 199 15.05 -15.92 -1.90
C LYS A 199 14.40 -15.09 -0.80
N HIS A 200 13.59 -15.71 0.04
CA HIS A 200 12.91 -15.03 1.15
C HIS A 200 13.93 -14.43 2.12
N ARG A 201 13.81 -13.13 2.38
CA ARG A 201 14.67 -12.39 3.30
C ARG A 201 13.85 -11.54 4.25
N HIS A 202 14.26 -11.53 5.51
CA HIS A 202 13.74 -10.56 6.46
C HIS A 202 14.18 -9.16 6.05
N VAL A 203 13.27 -8.20 6.10
CA VAL A 203 13.53 -6.79 5.78
C VAL A 203 13.45 -5.96 7.04
N MET A 204 12.31 -6.03 7.73
CA MET A 204 12.03 -5.14 8.84
C MET A 204 11.15 -5.85 9.86
N GLY A 205 11.60 -5.86 11.11
CA GLY A 205 10.84 -6.39 12.24
C GLY A 205 9.94 -5.33 12.88
N LYS A 206 9.07 -5.79 13.76
CA LYS A 206 8.32 -4.91 14.67
C LYS A 206 9.29 -4.02 15.44
N GLY A 207 8.95 -2.76 15.60
CA GLY A 207 9.74 -1.82 16.37
C GLY A 207 9.53 -1.96 17.87
N SER A 208 10.39 -1.28 18.64
CA SER A 208 10.22 -1.10 20.09
C SER A 208 9.14 -0.08 20.42
N GLU A 209 8.81 0.79 19.47
CA GLU A 209 7.85 1.84 19.66
C GLU A 209 6.42 1.28 19.75
N TRP A 210 5.60 1.88 20.61
CA TRP A 210 4.25 1.41 20.91
C TRP A 210 3.37 1.24 19.67
N TRP A 211 3.49 2.15 18.70
CA TRP A 211 2.62 2.19 17.51
C TRP A 211 2.84 1.05 16.51
N GLU A 212 3.94 0.32 16.60
CA GLU A 212 4.29 -0.80 15.72
C GLU A 212 4.71 -2.08 16.47
N SER A 213 4.34 -2.18 17.74
CA SER A 213 4.79 -3.25 18.65
C SER A 213 4.14 -4.62 18.39
N VAL A 214 2.98 -4.68 17.73
CA VAL A 214 2.25 -5.93 17.48
C VAL A 214 2.61 -6.55 16.13
N LYS A 215 2.57 -5.76 15.07
CA LYS A 215 2.88 -6.16 13.71
C LYS A 215 3.10 -4.94 12.83
N ILE A 216 3.81 -5.15 11.71
CA ILE A 216 3.98 -4.17 10.64
C ILE A 216 3.60 -4.81 9.31
N GLY A 217 3.42 -4.02 8.26
CA GLY A 217 3.17 -4.56 6.91
C GLY A 217 3.26 -3.50 5.84
N GLY A 218 3.57 -3.91 4.61
CA GLY A 218 3.68 -3.02 3.47
C GLY A 218 2.38 -2.24 3.20
N GLY A 219 2.53 -1.03 2.75
CA GLY A 219 1.43 -0.14 2.38
C GLY A 219 1.30 0.05 0.88
N ALA A 220 1.63 1.23 0.39
CA ALA A 220 1.71 1.54 -1.04
C ALA A 220 2.93 0.88 -1.71
N ALA A 221 2.88 0.75 -3.03
CA ALA A 221 4.08 0.38 -3.80
C ALA A 221 5.22 1.37 -3.50
N PRO A 222 6.46 0.88 -3.28
CA PRO A 222 7.58 1.75 -2.96
C PRO A 222 7.86 2.73 -4.09
N ILE A 223 8.19 3.98 -3.75
CA ILE A 223 8.56 5.02 -4.72
C ILE A 223 10.07 4.97 -4.93
N GLU A 224 10.50 4.85 -6.19
CA GLU A 224 11.91 4.94 -6.55
C GLU A 224 12.41 6.37 -6.43
N THR A 225 13.44 6.60 -5.61
CA THR A 225 14.03 7.91 -5.38
C THR A 225 15.54 7.87 -5.48
N SER A 226 16.17 9.04 -5.57
CA SER A 226 17.65 9.16 -5.52
C SER A 226 18.28 8.66 -4.21
N GLU A 227 17.49 8.54 -3.13
CA GLU A 227 17.94 8.03 -1.83
C GLU A 227 17.73 6.52 -1.66
N GLY A 228 16.91 5.89 -2.50
CA GLY A 228 16.47 4.51 -2.40
C GLY A 228 14.96 4.39 -2.57
N TRP A 229 14.39 3.29 -2.13
CA TRP A 229 12.96 3.04 -2.19
C TRP A 229 12.25 3.67 -0.98
N LEU A 230 11.49 4.73 -1.20
CA LEU A 230 10.62 5.30 -0.16
C LEU A 230 9.41 4.39 0.02
N LEU A 231 9.28 3.82 1.21
CA LEU A 231 8.22 2.90 1.61
C LEU A 231 7.32 3.55 2.67
N PHE A 232 6.03 3.68 2.37
CA PHE A 232 5.01 3.90 3.38
C PHE A 232 4.48 2.54 3.83
N TYR A 233 4.55 2.26 5.12
CA TYR A 233 4.10 1.01 5.72
C TYR A 233 3.14 1.27 6.88
N HIS A 234 2.44 0.25 7.36
CA HIS A 234 1.64 0.39 8.56
C HIS A 234 2.27 -0.33 9.74
N GLY A 235 2.21 0.31 10.89
CA GLY A 235 2.47 -0.27 12.20
C GLY A 235 1.16 -0.46 12.96
N VAL A 236 1.13 -1.45 13.83
CA VAL A 236 -0.04 -1.82 14.63
C VAL A 236 0.32 -1.95 16.08
N SER A 237 -0.43 -1.27 16.93
CA SER A 237 -0.38 -1.43 18.38
C SER A 237 -1.67 -2.05 18.92
N GLY A 238 -1.55 -2.71 20.07
CA GLY A 238 -2.69 -3.24 20.80
C GLY A 238 -3.16 -2.29 21.90
N THR A 239 -4.45 -2.14 22.05
CA THR A 239 -5.07 -1.42 23.17
C THR A 239 -6.12 -2.30 23.85
N CYS A 240 -6.63 -1.88 24.99
CA CYS A 240 -7.73 -2.61 25.66
C CYS A 240 -9.02 -2.65 24.82
N ASN A 241 -9.14 -1.83 23.79
CA ASN A 241 -10.31 -1.73 22.91
C ASN A 241 -10.02 -2.14 21.44
N GLY A 242 -9.00 -2.94 21.20
CA GLY A 242 -8.64 -3.41 19.87
C GLY A 242 -7.27 -2.90 19.38
N PHE A 243 -7.13 -2.77 18.07
CA PHE A 243 -5.88 -2.34 17.44
C PHE A 243 -5.94 -0.89 16.97
N VAL A 244 -4.77 -0.23 16.98
CA VAL A 244 -4.56 1.05 16.31
C VAL A 244 -3.58 0.84 15.17
N TYR A 245 -3.95 1.29 13.97
CA TYR A 245 -3.10 1.25 12.78
C TYR A 245 -2.61 2.65 12.44
N SER A 246 -1.30 2.79 12.36
CA SER A 246 -0.63 4.06 12.03
C SER A 246 0.30 3.89 10.83
N ILE A 247 0.59 4.97 10.13
CA ILE A 247 1.45 4.97 8.94
C ILE A 247 2.86 5.36 9.35
N GLY A 248 3.85 4.56 8.96
CA GLY A 248 5.27 4.83 9.10
C GLY A 248 5.96 5.03 7.76
N GLY A 249 7.22 5.48 7.82
CA GLY A 249 8.07 5.69 6.67
C GLY A 249 9.43 5.04 6.83
N ALA A 250 9.93 4.44 5.73
CA ALA A 250 11.27 3.88 5.65
C ALA A 250 11.87 4.11 4.27
N ILE A 251 13.20 4.05 4.18
CA ILE A 251 13.94 4.10 2.91
C ILE A 251 14.78 2.82 2.82
N LEU A 252 14.52 2.03 1.76
CA LEU A 252 15.24 0.79 1.50
C LEU A 252 16.34 1.04 0.47
N ASP A 253 17.37 0.19 0.49
CA ASP A 253 18.45 0.29 -0.50
C ASP A 253 17.92 0.03 -1.92
N ILE A 254 18.44 0.77 -2.88
CA ILE A 254 17.91 0.78 -4.25
C ILE A 254 18.17 -0.53 -5.00
N ASP A 255 19.32 -1.16 -4.76
CA ASP A 255 19.75 -2.39 -5.44
C ASP A 255 19.48 -3.66 -4.61
N ASN A 256 19.37 -3.50 -3.28
CA ASN A 256 19.06 -4.58 -2.35
C ASN A 256 17.99 -4.15 -1.34
N PRO A 257 16.71 -4.16 -1.69
CA PRO A 257 15.64 -3.66 -0.81
C PRO A 257 15.41 -4.48 0.47
N SER A 258 16.17 -5.53 0.70
CA SER A 258 16.19 -6.19 2.02
C SER A 258 16.97 -5.38 3.07
N VAL A 259 17.74 -4.37 2.64
CA VAL A 259 18.47 -3.45 3.51
C VAL A 259 17.64 -2.20 3.78
N VAL A 260 17.30 -1.96 5.02
CA VAL A 260 16.67 -0.72 5.48
C VAL A 260 17.77 0.30 5.73
N LYS A 261 17.78 1.39 4.97
CA LYS A 261 18.74 2.50 5.15
C LYS A 261 18.30 3.43 6.26
N TYR A 262 17.00 3.75 6.30
CA TYR A 262 16.40 4.65 7.28
C TYR A 262 14.98 4.19 7.61
N ARG A 263 14.55 4.37 8.85
CA ARG A 263 13.20 4.06 9.34
C ARG A 263 12.83 5.05 10.43
N CYS A 264 11.69 5.71 10.28
CA CYS A 264 11.19 6.62 11.32
C CYS A 264 10.95 5.90 12.64
N GLU A 265 11.39 6.51 13.72
CA GLU A 265 11.06 6.14 15.10
C GLU A 265 9.56 6.27 15.35
N ASN A 266 8.99 7.41 14.98
CA ASN A 266 7.60 7.72 15.20
C ASN A 266 6.76 7.52 13.93
N PHE A 267 5.45 7.36 14.12
CA PHE A 267 4.51 7.34 13.00
C PHE A 267 4.53 8.68 12.24
N LEU A 268 4.19 8.61 10.96
CA LEU A 268 3.96 9.77 10.11
C LEU A 268 2.50 10.26 10.23
N LEU A 269 1.56 9.31 10.33
CA LEU A 269 0.13 9.58 10.46
C LEU A 269 -0.50 8.55 11.39
N THR A 270 -1.33 8.98 12.33
CA THR A 270 -2.10 8.13 13.23
C THR A 270 -3.57 8.57 13.25
N PRO A 271 -4.53 7.71 13.63
CA PRO A 271 -5.93 8.12 13.71
C PRO A 271 -6.15 9.30 14.65
N GLU A 272 -6.74 10.37 14.15
CA GLU A 272 -7.07 11.60 14.86
C GLU A 272 -8.41 12.21 14.43
N LYS A 273 -8.93 11.80 13.28
CA LYS A 273 -10.15 12.36 12.69
C LYS A 273 -11.30 11.39 12.89
N TRP A 274 -12.51 11.92 12.94
CA TRP A 274 -13.71 11.12 13.20
C TRP A 274 -13.86 9.94 12.23
N TYR A 275 -13.50 10.10 10.95
CA TYR A 275 -13.56 9.05 9.92
C TYR A 275 -12.42 8.02 10.03
N GLU A 276 -11.37 8.30 10.79
CA GLU A 276 -10.28 7.38 11.12
C GLU A 276 -10.54 6.61 12.42
N GLU A 277 -11.24 7.26 13.36
CA GLU A 277 -11.54 6.72 14.69
C GLU A 277 -12.86 5.95 14.75
N ARG A 278 -13.79 6.20 13.80
CA ARG A 278 -15.14 5.65 13.83
C ARG A 278 -15.50 4.98 12.51
N GLY A 279 -15.68 3.66 12.55
CA GLY A 279 -16.07 2.86 11.40
C GLY A 279 -16.27 1.41 11.78
N PHE A 280 -16.17 0.52 10.80
CA PHE A 280 -16.33 -0.92 11.02
C PHE A 280 -15.20 -1.49 11.89
N VAL A 281 -13.95 -1.07 11.63
CA VAL A 281 -12.81 -1.28 12.53
C VAL A 281 -12.27 0.09 12.91
N PRO A 282 -12.48 0.55 14.14
CA PRO A 282 -12.07 1.87 14.57
C PRO A 282 -10.54 2.00 14.66
N ASN A 283 -10.05 3.24 14.67
CA ASN A 283 -8.64 3.60 14.87
C ASN A 283 -7.70 3.02 13.78
N VAL A 284 -8.05 3.23 12.51
CA VAL A 284 -7.25 2.75 11.38
C VAL A 284 -6.88 3.88 10.43
N CYS A 285 -5.56 4.02 10.20
CA CYS A 285 -4.96 4.68 9.03
C CYS A 285 -4.10 3.63 8.30
N PHE A 286 -4.60 3.11 7.17
CA PHE A 286 -3.96 2.00 6.45
C PHE A 286 -3.48 2.46 5.06
N PRO A 287 -2.16 2.63 4.83
CA PRO A 287 -1.65 3.14 3.56
C PRO A 287 -1.87 2.13 2.43
N CYS A 288 -2.32 2.60 1.28
CA CYS A 288 -2.74 1.73 0.18
C CYS A 288 -2.07 2.03 -1.15
N ALA A 289 -1.97 3.31 -1.51
CA ALA A 289 -1.40 3.74 -2.78
C ALA A 289 -0.78 5.14 -2.64
N THR A 290 0.09 5.48 -3.60
CA THR A 290 0.57 6.84 -3.78
C THR A 290 0.40 7.25 -5.23
N ILE A 291 -0.01 8.52 -5.44
CA ILE A 291 0.18 9.24 -6.69
C ILE A 291 1.28 10.24 -6.42
N HIS A 292 2.33 10.23 -7.24
CA HIS A 292 3.50 11.05 -7.02
C HIS A 292 3.96 11.68 -8.33
N ASP A 293 4.32 12.94 -8.27
CA ASP A 293 4.65 13.79 -9.40
C ASP A 293 6.12 14.18 -9.42
N SER A 294 6.87 13.68 -10.40
CA SER A 294 8.29 13.97 -10.54
C SER A 294 8.61 15.43 -10.86
N ALA A 295 7.65 16.17 -11.45
CA ALA A 295 7.87 17.57 -11.80
C ALA A 295 7.86 18.50 -10.59
N THR A 296 7.01 18.21 -9.60
CA THR A 296 6.81 19.05 -8.41
C THR A 296 7.35 18.46 -7.12
N GLY A 297 7.64 17.15 -7.09
CA GLY A 297 8.01 16.46 -5.87
C GLY A 297 6.84 16.19 -4.90
N LYS A 298 5.61 16.46 -5.33
CA LYS A 298 4.40 16.24 -4.51
C LYS A 298 4.00 14.77 -4.51
N ILE A 299 3.52 14.30 -3.37
CA ILE A 299 3.04 12.93 -3.16
C ILE A 299 1.67 12.99 -2.50
N ALA A 300 0.70 12.31 -3.09
CA ALA A 300 -0.62 12.05 -2.53
C ALA A 300 -0.66 10.61 -2.02
N LEU A 301 -0.93 10.40 -0.73
CA LEU A 301 -1.02 9.12 -0.07
C LEU A 301 -2.48 8.78 0.19
N TYR A 302 -2.96 7.72 -0.45
CA TYR A 302 -4.28 7.13 -0.20
C TYR A 302 -4.21 6.15 0.96
N TYR A 303 -5.17 6.23 1.86
CA TYR A 303 -5.27 5.32 2.99
C TYR A 303 -6.71 4.93 3.29
N GLY A 304 -6.88 3.70 3.76
CA GLY A 304 -8.14 3.25 4.34
C GLY A 304 -8.28 3.82 5.74
N ALA A 305 -9.46 4.36 6.03
CA ALA A 305 -9.78 4.97 7.31
C ALA A 305 -10.92 4.20 7.99
N ALA A 306 -10.68 3.74 9.22
CA ALA A 306 -11.60 2.98 10.07
C ALA A 306 -12.34 1.83 9.38
N ASP A 307 -11.70 1.16 8.39
CA ASP A 307 -12.30 0.13 7.53
C ASP A 307 -13.67 0.52 6.95
N SER A 308 -13.86 1.80 6.64
CA SER A 308 -15.15 2.34 6.19
C SER A 308 -15.04 3.42 5.14
N TYR A 309 -13.91 4.11 5.07
CA TYR A 309 -13.71 5.30 4.24
C TYR A 309 -12.36 5.25 3.53
N VAL A 310 -12.21 6.09 2.51
CA VAL A 310 -10.91 6.38 1.90
C VAL A 310 -10.52 7.80 2.23
N GLY A 311 -9.35 7.94 2.86
CA GLY A 311 -8.71 9.21 3.14
C GLY A 311 -7.56 9.49 2.18
N LEU A 312 -7.22 10.76 2.05
CA LEU A 312 -6.13 11.28 1.26
C LEU A 312 -5.25 12.19 2.13
N ALA A 313 -3.95 12.02 2.02
CA ALA A 313 -2.97 12.91 2.65
C ALA A 313 -1.90 13.32 1.64
N PHE A 314 -1.25 14.45 1.87
CA PHE A 314 -0.20 14.96 1.01
C PHE A 314 1.12 15.10 1.76
N THR A 315 2.21 15.02 1.01
CA THR A 315 3.56 15.33 1.49
C THR A 315 4.43 15.78 0.31
N ASN A 316 5.61 16.32 0.60
CA ASN A 316 6.64 16.67 -0.38
C ASN A 316 7.83 15.71 -0.24
N LEU A 317 8.42 15.31 -1.36
CA LEU A 317 9.53 14.38 -1.43
C LEU A 317 10.72 14.81 -0.55
N ASP A 318 11.17 16.05 -0.70
CA ASP A 318 12.34 16.55 0.04
C ASP A 318 12.08 16.53 1.55
N GLU A 319 10.92 17.03 1.96
CA GLU A 319 10.56 17.12 3.38
C GLU A 319 10.40 15.74 4.02
N ILE A 320 9.73 14.80 3.34
CA ILE A 320 9.49 13.46 3.91
C ILE A 320 10.77 12.64 4.00
N ILE A 321 11.65 12.73 3.00
CA ILE A 321 12.94 12.04 3.02
C ILE A 321 13.83 12.62 4.14
N ASP A 322 13.93 13.95 4.24
CA ASP A 322 14.71 14.57 5.31
C ASP A 322 14.18 14.17 6.69
N TYR A 323 12.86 14.21 6.89
CA TYR A 323 12.24 13.80 8.13
C TYR A 323 12.56 12.34 8.51
N ILE A 324 12.43 11.40 7.54
CA ILE A 324 12.74 9.99 7.78
C ILE A 324 14.23 9.81 8.14
N LYS A 325 15.13 10.54 7.49
CA LYS A 325 16.57 10.47 7.77
C LYS A 325 16.92 11.04 9.13
N GLU A 326 16.37 12.19 9.48
CA GLU A 326 16.62 12.88 10.75
C GLU A 326 16.10 12.14 11.98
N HIS A 327 15.00 11.38 11.81
CA HIS A 327 14.34 10.63 12.88
C HIS A 327 14.52 9.12 12.73
N SER A 328 15.59 8.68 12.09
CA SER A 328 15.82 7.25 11.85
C SER A 328 16.34 6.53 13.09
N VAL A 329 15.76 5.35 13.35
CA VAL A 329 16.24 4.41 14.38
C VAL A 329 17.21 3.37 13.85
N VAL A 330 17.50 3.37 12.53
CA VAL A 330 18.39 2.37 11.93
C VAL A 330 19.82 2.66 12.30
N THR A 331 20.51 1.65 12.82
CA THR A 331 21.93 1.70 13.16
C THR A 331 22.80 1.13 12.04
N GLU A 332 24.12 1.34 12.11
CA GLU A 332 25.08 0.72 11.18
C GLU A 332 25.02 -0.82 11.26
N GLU A 333 24.79 -1.38 12.45
CA GLU A 333 24.69 -2.82 12.67
C GLU A 333 23.47 -3.41 11.96
N ASP A 334 22.31 -2.73 11.99
CA ASP A 334 21.11 -3.16 11.29
C ASP A 334 21.33 -3.22 9.77
N THR A 335 22.05 -2.23 9.23
CA THR A 335 22.39 -2.18 7.79
C THR A 335 23.33 -3.32 7.38
N GLU A 336 24.25 -3.75 8.24
CA GLU A 336 25.14 -4.87 7.98
C GLU A 336 24.43 -6.22 7.99
N ILE A 337 23.48 -6.41 8.91
CA ILE A 337 22.67 -7.65 9.00
C ILE A 337 21.83 -7.83 7.72
N GLY A 338 21.23 -6.78 7.20
CA GLY A 338 20.46 -6.81 5.97
C GLY A 338 21.28 -7.14 4.71
N ARG A 339 22.60 -7.00 4.76
CA ARG A 339 23.51 -7.33 3.64
C ARG A 339 23.94 -8.80 3.61
N ARG A 340 23.70 -9.58 4.65
CA ARG A 340 24.01 -11.01 4.75
C ARG A 340 22.85 -11.86 4.27
#